data_dec0157302d5f61ffb76888dbde3c8c5
#
_entry.id   dec0157302d5f61ffb76888dbde3c8c5
#
_cell.length_a   1.000
_cell.length_b   1.000
_cell.length_c   1.000
_cell.angle_alpha   90.00
_cell.angle_beta   90.00
_cell.angle_gamma   90.00
#
_symmetry.space_group_name_H-M   'P 1'
#
loop_
_entity.id
_entity.type
_entity.pdbx_description
1 polymer ?
#
loop_
_entity_poly.entity_id
_entity_poly.type
_entity_poly.pdbx_seq_one_letter_code
_entity_poly.pdbx_strand_id
1 'polypeptide(L)'
;MLRVVCASANPHKVAEIFEIIREIAVVDLLPRPGELADVVEDADTLAGNARLKAVAVCTATGMPALADDTGLEVDALNGRPGVFTARFAGVGATDEQNRKKLLQELGGTKNRAARFRTVALLRMPNGQEIVAEGVCEGSISDSERGERGFGYDSVFMPAASNGRTFAEMSIAEKHEVSHRGNAFRLLASRLN
;
A
#
# COMPACT_ATOMS: atom_id res chain seq x y z
N MET A 1 17.39 -0.23 19.03
CA MET A 1 16.50 -0.19 17.86
C MET A 1 15.17 0.41 18.29
N LEU A 2 14.61 1.36 17.55
CA LEU A 2 13.33 1.98 17.89
C LEU A 2 12.20 0.95 17.76
N ARG A 3 11.39 0.78 18.81
CA ARG A 3 10.20 -0.09 18.79
C ARG A 3 9.01 0.69 18.24
N VAL A 4 8.33 0.15 17.25
CA VAL A 4 7.27 0.81 16.50
C VAL A 4 6.09 -0.14 16.33
N VAL A 5 4.87 0.32 16.55
CA VAL A 5 3.65 -0.49 16.36
C VAL A 5 3.17 -0.36 14.91
N CYS A 6 2.91 -1.48 14.23
CA CYS A 6 2.26 -1.49 12.92
C CYS A 6 0.80 -1.05 13.09
N ALA A 7 0.37 -0.01 12.37
CA ALA A 7 -0.99 0.52 12.48
C ALA A 7 -1.96 -0.06 11.44
N SER A 8 -1.48 -0.87 10.50
CA SER A 8 -2.36 -1.50 9.51
C SER A 8 -3.21 -2.61 10.13
N ALA A 9 -4.49 -2.64 9.78
CA ALA A 9 -5.41 -3.74 10.11
C ALA A 9 -5.52 -4.78 8.97
N ASN A 10 -5.02 -4.46 7.77
CA ASN A 10 -5.06 -5.37 6.63
C ASN A 10 -3.96 -6.44 6.74
N PRO A 11 -4.31 -7.75 6.89
CA PRO A 11 -3.33 -8.78 7.13
C PRO A 11 -2.32 -8.97 5.99
N HIS A 12 -2.72 -8.75 4.74
CA HIS A 12 -1.83 -8.84 3.59
C HIS A 12 -0.80 -7.70 3.59
N LYS A 13 -1.24 -6.47 3.87
CA LYS A 13 -0.32 -5.33 4.03
C LYS A 13 0.63 -5.56 5.21
N VAL A 14 0.11 -6.02 6.35
CA VAL A 14 0.92 -6.32 7.55
C VAL A 14 2.04 -7.29 7.22
N ALA A 15 1.73 -8.41 6.55
CA ALA A 15 2.74 -9.39 6.15
C ALA A 15 3.86 -8.76 5.30
N GLU A 16 3.50 -8.01 4.25
CA GLU A 16 4.49 -7.32 3.40
C GLU A 16 5.32 -6.28 4.19
N ILE A 17 4.68 -5.49 5.05
CA ILE A 17 5.38 -4.47 5.86
C ILE A 17 6.41 -5.13 6.78
N PHE A 18 6.04 -6.22 7.47
CA PHE A 18 6.95 -6.93 8.36
C PHE A 18 8.17 -7.51 7.61
N GLU A 19 7.96 -8.08 6.42
CA GLU A 19 9.06 -8.61 5.61
C GLU A 19 10.00 -7.49 5.13
N ILE A 20 9.46 -6.40 4.59
CA ILE A 20 10.25 -5.26 4.12
C ILE A 20 11.03 -4.62 5.28
N ILE A 21 10.40 -4.39 6.43
CA ILE A 21 11.05 -3.77 7.60
C ILE A 21 12.13 -4.68 8.16
N ARG A 22 11.91 -6.01 8.16
CA ARG A 22 12.92 -6.98 8.60
C ARG A 22 14.17 -6.96 7.72
N GLU A 23 13.99 -6.82 6.40
CA GLU A 23 15.11 -6.71 5.45
C GLU A 23 15.91 -5.40 5.66
N ILE A 24 15.21 -4.29 5.91
CA ILE A 24 15.84 -2.98 6.13
C ILE A 24 16.48 -2.87 7.51
N ALA A 25 15.97 -3.60 8.51
CA ALA A 25 16.46 -3.71 9.90
C ALA A 25 16.61 -2.36 10.64
N VAL A 26 15.77 -1.35 10.33
CA VAL A 26 15.85 0.01 10.92
C VAL A 26 15.07 0.14 12.23
N VAL A 27 13.97 -0.59 12.37
CA VAL A 27 13.09 -0.56 13.54
C VAL A 27 12.71 -1.97 13.97
N ASP A 28 12.34 -2.13 15.25
CA ASP A 28 11.68 -3.33 15.78
C ASP A 28 10.17 -3.15 15.64
N LEU A 29 9.57 -3.77 14.61
CA LEU A 29 8.16 -3.63 14.29
C LEU A 29 7.32 -4.60 15.12
N LEU A 30 6.38 -4.05 15.88
CA LEU A 30 5.44 -4.79 16.71
C LEU A 30 4.08 -4.91 16.01
N PRO A 31 3.33 -5.99 16.24
CA PRO A 31 1.99 -6.11 15.71
C PRO A 31 1.03 -5.09 16.33
N ARG A 32 -0.01 -4.73 15.59
CA ARG A 32 -1.12 -3.91 16.10
C ARG A 32 -1.84 -4.67 17.21
N PRO A 33 -2.12 -4.05 18.38
CA PRO A 33 -2.97 -4.66 19.40
C PRO A 33 -4.36 -5.01 18.86
N GLY A 34 -4.80 -6.23 19.12
CA GLY A 34 -6.03 -6.78 18.53
C GLY A 34 -7.31 -6.13 19.05
N GLU A 35 -7.27 -5.50 20.23
CA GLU A 35 -8.38 -4.80 20.85
C GLU A 35 -8.66 -3.39 20.26
N LEU A 36 -7.75 -2.86 19.44
CA LEU A 36 -7.96 -1.55 18.84
C LEU A 36 -9.02 -1.61 17.75
N ALA A 37 -10.02 -0.73 17.84
CA ALA A 37 -11.03 -0.56 16.81
C ALA A 37 -10.41 -0.14 15.47
N ASP A 38 -11.04 -0.52 14.37
CA ASP A 38 -10.60 -0.08 13.06
C ASP A 38 -10.78 1.43 12.90
N VAL A 39 -9.80 2.04 12.25
CA VAL A 39 -9.79 3.48 11.99
C VAL A 39 -10.59 3.77 10.72
N VAL A 40 -11.51 4.72 10.80
CA VAL A 40 -12.22 5.21 9.63
C VAL A 40 -11.26 5.99 8.74
N GLU A 41 -11.10 5.52 7.50
CA GLU A 41 -10.22 6.12 6.48
C GLU A 41 -11.07 7.03 5.58
N ASP A 42 -11.39 8.24 6.07
CA ASP A 42 -12.25 9.21 5.40
C ASP A 42 -11.52 10.46 4.88
N ALA A 43 -10.18 10.45 4.94
CA ALA A 43 -9.40 11.52 4.34
C ALA A 43 -9.38 11.46 2.81
N ASP A 44 -9.28 12.63 2.17
CA ASP A 44 -9.23 12.77 0.71
C ASP A 44 -7.87 12.40 0.08
N THR A 45 -6.88 12.05 0.91
CA THR A 45 -5.51 11.74 0.46
C THR A 45 -4.95 10.50 1.15
N LEU A 46 -4.03 9.79 0.48
CA LEU A 46 -3.30 8.66 1.06
C LEU A 46 -2.52 9.09 2.32
N ALA A 47 -1.89 10.26 2.28
CA ALA A 47 -1.18 10.79 3.45
C ALA A 47 -2.12 11.07 4.63
N GLY A 48 -3.32 11.56 4.36
CA GLY A 48 -4.37 11.75 5.36
C GLY A 48 -4.78 10.44 6.01
N ASN A 49 -5.10 9.42 5.22
CA ASN A 49 -5.49 8.10 5.73
C ASN A 49 -4.35 7.41 6.50
N ALA A 50 -3.12 7.46 6.00
CA ALA A 50 -1.96 6.96 6.73
C ALA A 50 -1.80 7.66 8.10
N ARG A 51 -1.99 9.00 8.14
CA ARG A 51 -1.93 9.80 9.37
C ARG A 51 -3.03 9.40 10.35
N LEU A 52 -4.28 9.26 9.92
CA LEU A 52 -5.39 8.83 10.78
C LEU A 52 -5.05 7.51 11.49
N LYS A 53 -4.56 6.52 10.75
CA LYS A 53 -4.16 5.21 11.32
C LYS A 53 -2.99 5.34 12.30
N ALA A 54 -1.93 6.05 11.92
CA ALA A 54 -0.74 6.19 12.75
C ALA A 54 -1.04 6.96 14.05
N VAL A 55 -1.81 8.05 13.96
CA VAL A 55 -2.21 8.84 15.14
C VAL A 55 -3.07 8.02 16.10
N ALA A 56 -4.07 7.31 15.59
CA ALA A 56 -4.95 6.49 16.43
C ALA A 56 -4.16 5.43 17.21
N VAL A 57 -3.27 4.68 16.54
CA VAL A 57 -2.48 3.63 17.19
C VAL A 57 -1.42 4.22 18.12
N CYS A 58 -0.73 5.29 17.72
CA CYS A 58 0.24 5.99 18.57
C CYS A 58 -0.41 6.51 19.85
N THR A 59 -1.59 7.12 19.75
CA THR A 59 -2.33 7.64 20.93
C THR A 59 -2.78 6.49 21.84
N ALA A 60 -3.29 5.41 21.30
CA ALA A 60 -3.80 4.29 22.08
C ALA A 60 -2.69 3.51 22.79
N THR A 61 -1.49 3.41 22.19
CA THR A 61 -0.39 2.61 22.72
C THR A 61 0.67 3.42 23.48
N GLY A 62 0.70 4.74 23.29
CA GLY A 62 1.79 5.58 23.79
C GLY A 62 3.13 5.34 23.10
N MET A 63 3.17 4.54 22.02
CA MET A 63 4.36 4.14 21.29
C MET A 63 4.38 4.76 19.88
N PRO A 64 5.57 4.89 19.27
CA PRO A 64 5.65 5.20 17.85
C PRO A 64 4.81 4.23 17.02
N ALA A 65 4.09 4.74 16.02
CA ALA A 65 3.22 3.94 15.16
C ALA A 65 3.53 4.17 13.68
N LEU A 66 3.60 3.09 12.93
CA LEU A 66 3.90 3.04 11.50
C LEU A 66 2.65 2.64 10.72
N ALA A 67 2.19 3.51 9.83
CA ALA A 67 1.07 3.27 8.95
C ALA A 67 1.47 3.41 7.49
N ASP A 68 0.72 2.76 6.61
CA ASP A 68 0.72 3.02 5.18
C ASP A 68 -0.69 3.26 4.66
N ASP A 69 -0.79 4.03 3.58
CA ASP A 69 -1.96 3.98 2.72
C ASP A 69 -1.54 3.89 1.25
N THR A 70 -2.35 3.19 0.44
CA THR A 70 -1.97 2.83 -0.93
C THR A 70 -3.13 3.06 -1.88
N GLY A 71 -2.83 3.70 -3.01
CA GLY A 71 -3.74 3.90 -4.12
C GLY A 71 -3.18 3.36 -5.43
N LEU A 72 -4.08 2.84 -6.28
CA LEU A 72 -3.84 2.59 -7.69
C LEU A 72 -4.38 3.78 -8.49
N GLU A 73 -3.54 4.39 -9.30
CA GLU A 73 -3.91 5.49 -10.18
C GLU A 73 -3.80 5.01 -11.63
N VAL A 74 -4.88 5.18 -12.42
CA VAL A 74 -4.93 4.76 -13.82
C VAL A 74 -5.21 5.98 -14.69
N ASP A 75 -4.32 6.26 -15.65
CA ASP A 75 -4.37 7.50 -16.45
C ASP A 75 -5.67 7.61 -17.25
N ALA A 76 -6.10 6.53 -17.90
CA ALA A 76 -7.35 6.52 -18.67
C ALA A 76 -8.61 6.73 -17.82
N LEU A 77 -8.50 6.57 -16.50
CA LEU A 77 -9.59 6.79 -15.55
C LEU A 77 -9.40 8.10 -14.76
N ASN A 78 -8.56 9.02 -15.24
CA ASN A 78 -8.24 10.28 -14.58
C ASN A 78 -7.74 10.10 -13.14
N GLY A 79 -6.85 9.11 -12.93
CA GLY A 79 -6.26 8.78 -11.63
C GLY A 79 -7.15 7.92 -10.71
N ARG A 80 -8.38 7.57 -11.13
CA ARG A 80 -9.18 6.61 -10.36
C ARG A 80 -8.57 5.19 -10.45
N PRO A 81 -8.77 4.34 -9.43
CA PRO A 81 -9.51 4.54 -8.19
C PRO A 81 -8.84 5.44 -7.13
N GLY A 82 -7.52 5.70 -7.15
CA GLY A 82 -6.83 6.57 -6.21
C GLY A 82 -7.04 6.14 -4.74
N VAL A 83 -7.46 7.04 -3.87
CA VAL A 83 -7.74 6.74 -2.45
C VAL A 83 -8.89 5.74 -2.24
N PHE A 84 -9.72 5.52 -3.27
CA PHE A 84 -10.82 4.57 -3.23
C PHE A 84 -10.43 3.16 -3.70
N THR A 85 -9.14 2.86 -3.82
CA THR A 85 -8.61 1.61 -4.35
C THR A 85 -9.24 0.37 -3.70
N ALA A 86 -9.36 0.32 -2.40
CA ALA A 86 -9.94 -0.81 -1.68
C ALA A 86 -11.47 -0.94 -1.82
N ARG A 87 -12.16 0.12 -2.24
CA ARG A 87 -13.61 0.19 -2.36
C ARG A 87 -14.08 0.70 -3.73
N PHE A 88 -13.31 0.42 -4.78
CA PHE A 88 -13.58 0.92 -6.13
C PHE A 88 -14.91 0.41 -6.70
N ALA A 89 -15.26 -0.84 -6.42
CA ALA A 89 -16.56 -1.41 -6.79
C ALA A 89 -17.68 -1.11 -5.78
N GLY A 90 -17.37 -0.41 -4.70
CA GLY A 90 -18.31 -0.05 -3.64
C GLY A 90 -17.79 -0.41 -2.25
N VAL A 91 -18.52 0.04 -1.22
CA VAL A 91 -18.20 -0.30 0.16
C VAL A 91 -18.38 -1.81 0.38
N GLY A 92 -17.38 -2.46 0.98
CA GLY A 92 -17.38 -3.91 1.22
C GLY A 92 -17.07 -4.76 -0.01
N ALA A 93 -16.66 -4.16 -1.13
CA ALA A 93 -16.27 -4.90 -2.32
C ALA A 93 -15.04 -5.77 -2.07
N THR A 94 -15.04 -6.97 -2.67
CA THR A 94 -13.88 -7.86 -2.68
C THR A 94 -12.82 -7.37 -3.68
N ASP A 95 -11.59 -7.86 -3.53
CA ASP A 95 -10.50 -7.59 -4.49
C ASP A 95 -10.90 -8.01 -5.91
N GLU A 96 -11.56 -9.15 -6.06
CA GLU A 96 -12.07 -9.64 -7.35
C GLU A 96 -13.07 -8.68 -7.98
N GLN A 97 -14.04 -8.17 -7.18
CA GLN A 97 -15.03 -7.20 -7.67
C GLN A 97 -14.36 -5.90 -8.11
N ASN A 98 -13.36 -5.43 -7.36
CA ASN A 98 -12.60 -4.24 -7.70
C ASN A 98 -11.81 -4.43 -9.01
N ARG A 99 -11.12 -5.57 -9.19
CA ARG A 99 -10.39 -5.90 -10.43
C ARG A 99 -11.33 -6.04 -11.63
N LYS A 100 -12.45 -6.74 -11.47
CA LYS A 100 -13.46 -6.90 -12.52
C LYS A 100 -13.98 -5.56 -13.00
N LYS A 101 -14.33 -4.66 -12.07
CA LYS A 101 -14.76 -3.30 -12.42
C LYS A 101 -13.66 -2.55 -13.17
N LEU A 102 -12.41 -2.61 -12.70
CA LEU A 102 -11.28 -1.94 -13.35
C LEU A 102 -11.12 -2.41 -14.80
N LEU A 103 -11.10 -3.73 -15.02
CA LEU A 103 -10.96 -4.30 -16.37
C LEU A 103 -12.14 -3.93 -17.26
N GLN A 104 -13.36 -3.90 -16.73
CA GLN A 104 -14.56 -3.44 -17.46
C GLN A 104 -14.46 -1.97 -17.88
N GLU A 105 -14.08 -1.07 -16.97
CA GLU A 105 -13.93 0.35 -17.28
C GLU A 105 -12.79 0.63 -18.27
N LEU A 106 -11.80 -0.25 -18.36
CA LEU A 106 -10.69 -0.18 -19.31
C LEU A 106 -10.97 -0.95 -20.62
N GLY A 107 -12.15 -1.51 -20.80
CA GLY A 107 -12.52 -2.24 -22.02
C GLY A 107 -12.37 -1.37 -23.26
N GLY A 108 -11.59 -1.87 -24.26
CA GLY A 108 -11.31 -1.15 -25.49
C GLY A 108 -10.31 0.01 -25.37
N THR A 109 -9.81 0.34 -24.17
CA THR A 109 -8.86 1.43 -23.96
C THR A 109 -7.44 0.96 -24.25
N LYS A 110 -6.73 1.69 -25.15
CA LYS A 110 -5.32 1.42 -25.48
C LYS A 110 -4.35 1.98 -24.41
N ASN A 111 -4.66 3.12 -23.82
CA ASN A 111 -3.85 3.68 -22.74
C ASN A 111 -4.18 2.96 -21.43
N ARG A 112 -3.30 2.08 -21.03
CA ARG A 112 -3.43 1.30 -19.80
C ARG A 112 -2.38 1.68 -18.75
N ALA A 113 -1.71 2.83 -18.94
CA ALA A 113 -0.72 3.34 -18.02
C ALA A 113 -1.33 3.55 -16.63
N ALA A 114 -0.62 3.10 -15.63
CA ALA A 114 -1.06 3.13 -14.25
C ALA A 114 0.14 3.17 -13.31
N ARG A 115 -0.08 3.58 -12.06
CA ARG A 115 0.92 3.50 -11.00
C ARG A 115 0.27 3.12 -9.69
N PHE A 116 1.00 2.36 -8.90
CA PHE A 116 0.75 2.27 -7.48
C PHE A 116 1.53 3.34 -6.74
N ARG A 117 0.86 3.94 -5.77
CA ARG A 117 1.44 4.92 -4.84
C ARG A 117 1.18 4.50 -3.42
N THR A 118 2.22 4.48 -2.59
CA THR A 118 2.09 4.27 -1.14
C THR A 118 2.67 5.46 -0.39
N VAL A 119 1.94 5.94 0.59
CA VAL A 119 2.47 6.84 1.61
C VAL A 119 2.69 6.03 2.89
N ALA A 120 3.94 5.97 3.34
CA ALA A 120 4.33 5.43 4.64
C ALA A 120 4.54 6.59 5.62
N LEU A 121 4.00 6.47 6.82
CA LEU A 121 4.05 7.50 7.86
C LEU A 121 4.39 6.89 9.20
N LEU A 122 5.47 7.39 9.82
CA LEU A 122 5.83 7.11 11.21
C LEU A 122 5.40 8.30 12.08
N ARG A 123 4.56 8.04 13.07
CA ARG A 123 4.11 9.00 14.08
C ARG A 123 4.82 8.73 15.41
N MET A 124 5.46 9.73 15.96
CA MET A 124 6.09 9.68 17.29
C MET A 124 5.12 10.19 18.38
N PRO A 125 5.23 9.71 19.64
CA PRO A 125 4.37 10.18 20.74
C PRO A 125 4.47 11.69 21.02
N ASN A 126 5.61 12.30 20.71
CA ASN A 126 5.81 13.76 20.85
C ASN A 126 5.16 14.58 19.72
N GLY A 127 4.48 13.92 18.77
CA GLY A 127 3.80 14.58 17.67
C GLY A 127 4.62 14.70 16.39
N GLN A 128 5.90 14.38 16.39
CA GLN A 128 6.72 14.36 15.16
C GLN A 128 6.23 13.30 14.19
N GLU A 129 6.35 13.61 12.91
CA GLU A 129 6.01 12.70 11.81
C GLU A 129 7.16 12.61 10.82
N ILE A 130 7.42 11.39 10.36
CA ILE A 130 8.30 11.13 9.22
C ILE A 130 7.42 10.50 8.16
N VAL A 131 7.38 11.12 6.98
CA VAL A 131 6.52 10.69 5.87
C VAL A 131 7.39 10.37 4.66
N ALA A 132 7.11 9.28 3.98
CA ALA A 132 7.77 8.91 2.74
C ALA A 132 6.75 8.40 1.73
N GLU A 133 6.98 8.69 0.47
CA GLU A 133 6.16 8.23 -0.64
C GLU A 133 6.96 7.32 -1.55
N GLY A 134 6.36 6.20 -1.94
CA GLY A 134 6.92 5.29 -2.93
C GLY A 134 5.94 5.07 -4.07
N VAL A 135 6.46 5.12 -5.28
CA VAL A 135 5.68 4.91 -6.51
C VAL A 135 6.26 3.71 -7.26
N CYS A 136 5.38 2.95 -7.90
CA CYS A 136 5.74 1.94 -8.88
C CYS A 136 4.94 2.22 -10.15
N GLU A 137 5.62 2.69 -11.19
CA GLU A 137 5.03 2.91 -12.50
C GLU A 137 4.81 1.58 -13.21
N GLY A 138 3.75 1.50 -14.05
CA GLY A 138 3.41 0.30 -14.77
C GLY A 138 2.18 0.46 -15.65
N SER A 139 1.50 -0.63 -15.88
CA SER A 139 0.27 -0.66 -16.67
C SER A 139 -0.67 -1.77 -16.20
N ILE A 140 -1.94 -1.66 -16.60
CA ILE A 140 -2.95 -2.70 -16.32
C ILE A 140 -2.98 -3.70 -17.47
N SER A 141 -2.88 -4.99 -17.19
CA SER A 141 -3.01 -6.09 -18.14
C SER A 141 -4.44 -6.19 -18.68
N ASP A 142 -4.62 -6.89 -19.81
CA ASP A 142 -5.95 -7.11 -20.39
C ASP A 142 -6.77 -8.14 -19.60
N SER A 143 -6.11 -9.00 -18.84
CA SER A 143 -6.72 -10.05 -18.02
C SER A 143 -5.90 -10.32 -16.77
N GLU A 144 -6.51 -10.98 -15.79
CA GLU A 144 -5.82 -11.44 -14.57
C GLU A 144 -4.78 -12.51 -14.92
N ARG A 145 -3.57 -12.42 -14.33
CA ARG A 145 -2.47 -13.39 -14.48
C ARG A 145 -1.72 -13.54 -13.17
N GLY A 146 -1.28 -14.77 -12.88
CA GLY A 146 -0.61 -15.12 -11.63
C GLY A 146 -1.58 -15.37 -10.48
N GLU A 147 -1.07 -15.98 -9.40
CA GLU A 147 -1.89 -16.44 -8.28
C GLU A 147 -1.42 -15.87 -6.94
N ARG A 148 -0.34 -15.08 -6.93
CA ARG A 148 0.24 -14.52 -5.71
C ARG A 148 -0.31 -13.13 -5.40
N GLY A 149 -0.07 -12.68 -4.16
CA GLY A 149 -0.39 -11.33 -3.73
C GLY A 149 -1.86 -11.12 -3.45
N PHE A 150 -2.32 -9.86 -3.54
CA PHE A 150 -3.67 -9.43 -3.19
C PHE A 150 -4.06 -8.16 -3.98
N GLY A 151 -5.29 -7.70 -3.78
CA GLY A 151 -5.76 -6.46 -4.41
C GLY A 151 -5.73 -6.55 -5.94
N TYR A 152 -4.94 -5.71 -6.56
CA TYR A 152 -4.79 -5.61 -8.02
C TYR A 152 -3.51 -6.27 -8.55
N ASP A 153 -2.82 -7.08 -7.75
CA ASP A 153 -1.55 -7.69 -8.13
C ASP A 153 -1.63 -8.54 -9.40
N SER A 154 -2.76 -9.22 -9.62
CA SER A 154 -2.97 -10.08 -10.82
C SER A 154 -3.21 -9.29 -12.11
N VAL A 155 -3.42 -7.98 -12.02
CA VAL A 155 -3.66 -7.12 -13.20
C VAL A 155 -2.64 -6.00 -13.36
N PHE A 156 -1.81 -5.71 -12.38
CA PHE A 156 -0.81 -4.65 -12.46
C PHE A 156 0.55 -5.20 -12.89
N MET A 157 1.08 -4.66 -13.99
CA MET A 157 2.40 -4.97 -14.55
C MET A 157 3.36 -3.82 -14.27
N PRO A 158 4.32 -3.97 -13.35
CA PRO A 158 5.36 -2.97 -13.16
C PRO A 158 6.18 -2.75 -14.44
N ALA A 159 6.61 -1.53 -14.70
CA ALA A 159 7.41 -1.20 -15.88
C ALA A 159 8.72 -2.03 -15.94
N ALA A 160 9.31 -2.35 -14.79
CA ALA A 160 10.53 -3.15 -14.68
C ALA A 160 10.31 -4.67 -14.75
N SER A 161 9.06 -5.16 -15.00
CA SER A 161 8.72 -6.56 -14.83
C SER A 161 8.84 -7.43 -16.10
N ASN A 162 9.25 -6.86 -17.23
CA ASN A 162 9.22 -7.55 -18.53
C ASN A 162 7.83 -8.13 -18.86
N GLY A 163 6.77 -7.37 -18.56
CA GLY A 163 5.38 -7.71 -18.83
C GLY A 163 4.74 -8.72 -17.86
N ARG A 164 5.42 -9.11 -16.79
CA ARG A 164 4.83 -9.90 -15.70
C ARG A 164 3.99 -9.01 -14.78
N THR A 165 2.88 -9.55 -14.26
CA THR A 165 2.12 -8.90 -13.19
C THR A 165 2.82 -9.09 -11.83
N PHE A 166 2.44 -8.31 -10.81
CA PHE A 166 2.92 -8.55 -9.44
C PHE A 166 2.59 -9.97 -8.95
N ALA A 167 1.45 -10.53 -9.35
CA ALA A 167 1.06 -11.89 -8.97
C ALA A 167 1.87 -12.99 -9.65
N GLU A 168 2.62 -12.68 -10.70
CA GLU A 168 3.56 -13.59 -11.39
C GLU A 168 4.99 -13.49 -10.82
N MET A 169 5.25 -12.53 -9.91
CA MET A 169 6.54 -12.32 -9.27
C MET A 169 6.67 -13.12 -7.97
N SER A 170 7.89 -13.42 -7.57
CA SER A 170 8.17 -13.83 -6.20
C SER A 170 7.99 -12.65 -5.24
N ILE A 171 7.85 -12.95 -3.95
CA ILE A 171 7.73 -11.92 -2.90
C ILE A 171 8.96 -11.00 -2.92
N ALA A 172 10.17 -11.55 -3.00
CA ALA A 172 11.40 -10.77 -3.03
C ALA A 172 11.48 -9.84 -4.27
N GLU A 173 11.17 -10.35 -5.48
CA GLU A 173 11.12 -9.53 -6.69
C GLU A 173 10.10 -8.39 -6.56
N LYS A 174 8.92 -8.67 -5.99
CA LYS A 174 7.89 -7.65 -5.75
C LYS A 174 8.36 -6.59 -4.76
N HIS A 175 8.98 -6.98 -3.64
CA HIS A 175 9.48 -6.03 -2.62
C HIS A 175 10.52 -5.08 -3.21
N GLU A 176 11.38 -5.57 -4.10
CA GLU A 176 12.44 -4.77 -4.71
C GLU A 176 11.90 -3.62 -5.56
N VAL A 177 10.83 -3.85 -6.32
CA VAL A 177 10.29 -2.87 -7.28
C VAL A 177 8.98 -2.20 -6.85
N SER A 178 8.34 -2.68 -5.78
CA SER A 178 7.00 -2.22 -5.41
C SER A 178 6.99 -0.82 -4.80
N HIS A 179 5.85 -0.15 -4.97
CA HIS A 179 5.51 1.11 -4.33
C HIS A 179 5.73 1.08 -2.81
N ARG A 180 5.31 -0.03 -2.14
CA ARG A 180 5.48 -0.21 -0.69
C ARG A 180 6.95 -0.38 -0.33
N GLY A 181 7.68 -1.23 -1.03
CA GLY A 181 9.13 -1.37 -0.84
C GLY A 181 9.87 -0.04 -1.00
N ASN A 182 9.53 0.74 -2.04
CA ASN A 182 10.11 2.06 -2.27
C ASN A 182 9.79 3.04 -1.12
N ALA A 183 8.52 3.08 -0.65
CA ALA A 183 8.11 3.96 0.43
C ALA A 183 8.84 3.65 1.74
N PHE A 184 8.95 2.37 2.12
CA PHE A 184 9.58 1.99 3.38
C PHE A 184 11.12 2.13 3.34
N ARG A 185 11.78 1.86 2.21
CA ARG A 185 13.21 2.16 2.05
C ARG A 185 13.49 3.66 2.18
N LEU A 186 12.66 4.50 1.55
CA LEU A 186 12.79 5.94 1.69
C LEU A 186 12.49 6.42 3.12
N LEU A 187 11.48 5.85 3.79
CA LEU A 187 11.20 6.16 5.20
C LEU A 187 12.41 5.82 6.08
N ALA A 188 12.98 4.65 5.88
CA ALA A 188 14.17 4.17 6.62
C ALA A 188 15.37 5.11 6.45
N SER A 189 15.62 5.62 5.25
CA SER A 189 16.70 6.58 5.00
C SER A 189 16.54 7.93 5.73
N ARG A 190 15.32 8.24 6.17
CA ARG A 190 14.99 9.46 6.95
C ARG A 190 15.04 9.25 8.46
N LEU A 191 15.26 8.02 8.92
CA LEU A 191 15.39 7.66 10.34
C LEU A 191 16.84 7.68 10.83
N ASN A 192 17.80 7.76 9.92
CA ASN A 192 19.25 7.78 10.17
C ASN A 192 19.79 9.20 10.30
#